data_c45bc4668e95d0ebcb5903734d6e9163
#
_entry.id   c45bc4668e95d0ebcb5903734d6e9163
#
_cell.length_a   1.000
_cell.length_b   1.000
_cell.length_c   1.000
_cell.angle_alpha   90.00
_cell.angle_beta   90.00
_cell.angle_gamma   90.00
#
_symmetry.space_group_name_H-M   'P 1'
#
loop_
_entity.id
_entity.type
_entity.pdbx_description
1 polymer ?
#
loop_
_entity_poly.entity_id
_entity_poly.type
_entity_poly.pdbx_seq_one_letter_code
_entity_poly.pdbx_strand_id
1 'polypeptide(L)'
;MVKNFELGDVVVSQKGRDAQMVFAVVQIDKDGFVLIADGEIHPLKKPKKKNVKHLKCIGKLETIGNKLTSGAKVFDSELKSALRTSKII
;
A
#
# COMPACT_ATOMS: atom_id res chain seq x y z
N MET A 1 -13.27 -12.99 10.62
CA MET A 1 -12.06 -13.43 9.92
C MET A 1 -11.16 -12.24 9.66
N VAL A 2 -9.91 -12.33 10.07
CA VAL A 2 -8.95 -11.24 9.91
C VAL A 2 -8.33 -11.30 8.53
N LYS A 3 -8.37 -10.17 7.82
CA LYS A 3 -7.69 -10.07 6.54
C LYS A 3 -6.19 -9.94 6.79
N ASN A 4 -5.43 -10.80 6.13
CA ASN A 4 -3.97 -10.74 6.23
C ASN A 4 -3.43 -10.02 5.00
N PHE A 5 -2.91 -8.82 5.23
CA PHE A 5 -2.22 -8.06 4.20
C PHE A 5 -0.73 -8.33 4.29
N GLU A 6 -0.06 -8.20 3.15
CA GLU A 6 1.38 -8.36 3.08
C GLU A 6 2.01 -7.10 2.53
N LEU A 7 3.30 -6.91 2.83
CA LEU A 7 4.03 -5.77 2.30
C LEU A 7 4.04 -5.83 0.78
N GLY A 8 3.74 -4.70 0.15
CA GLY A 8 3.67 -4.62 -1.29
C GLY A 8 2.29 -4.89 -1.87
N ASP A 9 1.32 -5.26 -1.04
CA ASP A 9 -0.05 -5.45 -1.51
C ASP A 9 -0.59 -4.15 -2.09
N VAL A 10 -1.29 -4.26 -3.22
CA VAL A 10 -1.98 -3.12 -3.82
C VAL A 10 -3.41 -3.13 -3.30
N VAL A 11 -3.82 -2.02 -2.71
CA VAL A 11 -5.14 -1.90 -2.09
C VAL A 11 -5.88 -0.69 -2.60
N VAL A 12 -7.21 -0.81 -2.60
CA VAL A 12 -8.09 0.31 -2.91
C VAL A 12 -8.76 0.73 -1.61
N SER A 13 -8.72 2.02 -1.33
CA SER A 13 -9.42 2.57 -0.18
C SER A 13 -10.91 2.64 -0.50
N GLN A 14 -11.74 2.18 0.44
CA GLN A 14 -13.19 2.12 0.25
C GLN A 14 -13.93 3.18 1.03
N LYS A 15 -13.24 3.90 1.91
CA LYS A 15 -13.88 4.93 2.75
C LYS A 15 -12.97 6.14 2.92
N GLY A 16 -13.60 7.27 3.22
CA GLY A 16 -12.88 8.49 3.51
C GLY A 16 -12.56 9.29 2.27
N ARG A 17 -11.71 10.28 2.43
CA ARG A 17 -11.31 11.15 1.33
C ARG A 17 -10.53 10.42 0.25
N ASP A 18 -9.91 9.33 0.62
CA ASP A 18 -9.09 8.53 -0.30
C ASP A 18 -9.92 7.44 -1.00
N ALA A 19 -11.23 7.46 -0.87
CA ALA A 19 -12.09 6.44 -1.47
C ALA A 19 -11.80 6.30 -2.96
N GLN A 20 -11.71 5.07 -3.44
CA GLN A 20 -11.43 4.71 -4.84
C GLN A 20 -9.98 4.92 -5.24
N MET A 21 -9.12 5.43 -4.36
CA MET A 21 -7.70 5.61 -4.66
C MET A 21 -6.92 4.35 -4.37
N VAL A 22 -5.82 4.16 -5.11
CA VAL A 22 -5.00 2.96 -5.03
C VAL A 22 -3.70 3.25 -4.31
N PHE A 23 -3.32 2.37 -3.39
CA PHE A 23 -2.12 2.51 -2.58
C PHE A 23 -1.40 1.18 -2.44
N ALA A 24 -0.18 1.23 -1.94
CA ALA A 24 0.56 0.02 -1.58
C ALA A 24 0.69 -0.07 -0.07
N VAL A 25 0.63 -1.28 0.46
CA VAL A 25 0.88 -1.53 1.89
C VAL A 25 2.38 -1.50 2.11
N VAL A 26 2.85 -0.55 2.90
CA VAL A 26 4.28 -0.37 3.13
C VAL A 26 4.72 -0.79 4.54
N GLN A 27 3.77 -0.96 5.44
CA GLN A 27 4.06 -1.44 6.79
C GLN A 27 2.79 -2.05 7.38
N ILE A 28 2.97 -3.10 8.14
CA ILE A 28 1.85 -3.75 8.83
C ILE A 28 1.94 -3.39 10.30
N ASP A 29 0.89 -2.76 10.79
CA ASP A 29 0.80 -2.34 12.18
C ASP A 29 -0.03 -3.35 12.96
N LYS A 30 -0.15 -3.13 14.25
CA LYS A 30 -0.96 -3.98 15.11
C LYS A 30 -2.43 -3.60 15.03
N ASP A 31 -3.28 -4.45 15.56
CA ASP A 31 -4.70 -4.17 15.77
C ASP A 31 -5.49 -3.91 14.48
N GLY A 32 -5.10 -4.57 13.40
CA GLY A 32 -5.87 -4.47 12.16
C GLY A 32 -5.65 -3.19 11.39
N PHE A 33 -4.48 -2.56 11.58
CA PHE A 33 -4.11 -1.36 10.83
C PHE A 33 -2.89 -1.64 9.97
N VAL A 34 -2.82 -0.96 8.85
CA VAL A 34 -1.63 -0.98 7.99
C VAL A 34 -1.29 0.45 7.59
N LEU A 35 -0.04 0.65 7.20
CA LEU A 35 0.38 1.93 6.66
C LEU A 35 0.43 1.80 5.15
N ILE A 36 -0.19 2.76 4.46
CA ILE A 36 -0.27 2.76 3.01
C ILE A 36 0.37 4.01 2.43
N ALA A 37 0.88 3.88 1.22
CA ALA A 37 1.54 4.98 0.53
C ALA A 37 1.35 4.82 -0.98
N ASP A 38 1.45 5.94 -1.71
CA ASP A 38 1.38 5.91 -3.17
C ASP A 38 2.57 6.64 -3.80
N GLY A 39 3.43 7.22 -2.99
CA GLY A 39 4.60 7.95 -3.46
C GLY A 39 4.29 9.38 -3.89
N GLU A 40 3.06 9.82 -3.73
CA GLU A 40 2.63 11.15 -4.16
C GLU A 40 1.85 11.87 -3.06
N ILE A 41 0.57 11.54 -2.90
CA ILE A 41 -0.27 12.15 -1.86
C ILE A 41 0.17 11.65 -0.49
N HIS A 42 0.46 10.36 -0.40
CA HIS A 42 1.00 9.76 0.82
C HIS A 42 2.38 9.20 0.52
N PRO A 43 3.43 10.01 0.71
CA PRO A 43 4.80 9.57 0.42
C PRO A 43 5.28 8.54 1.43
N LEU A 44 6.32 7.82 1.06
CA LEU A 44 6.91 6.78 1.92
C LEU A 44 7.38 7.31 3.25
N LYS A 45 7.82 8.57 3.30
CA LYS A 45 8.25 9.19 4.55
C LYS A 45 7.07 9.42 5.51
N LYS A 46 5.88 9.53 4.96
CA LYS A 46 4.70 9.86 5.75
C LYS A 46 3.51 9.04 5.26
N PRO A 47 3.56 7.73 5.44
CA PRO A 47 2.46 6.88 5.01
C PRO A 47 1.23 7.11 5.87
N LYS A 48 0.08 6.75 5.34
CA LYS A 48 -1.18 6.92 6.03
C LYS A 48 -1.59 5.62 6.73
N LYS A 49 -2.01 5.74 7.97
CA LYS A 49 -2.54 4.61 8.74
C LYS A 49 -3.99 4.37 8.34
N LYS A 50 -4.31 3.14 7.98
CA LYS A 50 -5.65 2.76 7.54
C LYS A 50 -6.08 1.46 8.20
N ASN A 51 -7.36 1.38 8.54
CA ASN A 51 -7.94 0.15 9.04
C ASN A 51 -8.16 -0.80 7.87
N VAL A 52 -7.75 -2.06 8.03
CA VAL A 52 -7.88 -3.07 6.97
C VAL A 52 -9.33 -3.28 6.53
N LYS A 53 -10.28 -2.99 7.40
CA LYS A 53 -11.70 -3.10 7.06
C LYS A 53 -12.11 -2.20 5.90
N HIS A 54 -11.38 -1.11 5.71
CA HIS A 54 -11.70 -0.12 4.69
C HIS A 54 -10.86 -0.28 3.43
N LEU A 55 -10.14 -1.39 3.33
CA LEU A 55 -9.24 -1.64 2.21
C LEU A 55 -9.61 -2.92 1.50
N LYS A 56 -9.49 -2.91 0.18
CA LYS A 56 -9.67 -4.10 -0.64
C LYS A 56 -8.37 -4.36 -1.39
N CYS A 57 -7.82 -5.56 -1.22
CA CYS A 57 -6.61 -5.94 -1.92
C CYS A 57 -6.95 -6.32 -3.37
N ILE A 58 -6.26 -5.71 -4.33
CA ILE A 58 -6.50 -5.96 -5.74
C ILE A 58 -5.28 -6.50 -6.48
N GLY A 59 -4.16 -6.66 -5.79
CA GLY A 59 -2.97 -7.19 -6.42
C GLY A 59 -1.78 -7.09 -5.48
N LYS A 60 -0.58 -7.30 -6.06
CA LYS A 60 0.64 -7.24 -5.28
C LYS A 60 1.79 -6.75 -6.16
N LEU A 61 2.62 -5.88 -5.59
CA LEU A 61 3.85 -5.43 -6.22
C LEU A 61 5.00 -6.27 -5.67
N GLU A 62 5.35 -7.34 -6.38
CA GLU A 62 6.35 -8.29 -5.90
C GLU A 62 7.69 -7.63 -5.58
N THR A 63 8.19 -6.83 -6.52
CA THR A 63 9.48 -6.16 -6.35
C THR A 63 9.48 -5.23 -5.16
N ILE A 64 8.45 -4.41 -5.04
CA ILE A 64 8.32 -3.47 -3.93
C ILE A 64 8.18 -4.24 -2.61
N GLY A 65 7.35 -5.27 -2.60
CA GLY A 65 7.16 -6.10 -1.41
C GLY A 65 8.46 -6.76 -0.95
N ASN A 66 9.25 -7.26 -1.89
CA ASN A 66 10.52 -7.89 -1.57
C ASN A 66 11.50 -6.87 -0.99
N LYS A 67 11.54 -5.67 -1.55
CA LYS A 67 12.41 -4.61 -1.03
C LYS A 67 11.99 -4.20 0.38
N LEU A 68 10.71 -4.04 0.61
CA LEU A 68 10.20 -3.66 1.93
C LEU A 68 10.53 -4.75 2.96
N THR A 69 10.34 -6.00 2.58
CA THR A 69 10.59 -7.13 3.47
C THR A 69 12.07 -7.25 3.82
N SER A 70 12.96 -7.01 2.86
CA SER A 70 14.41 -7.13 3.07
C SER A 70 15.04 -5.88 3.66
N GLY A 71 14.27 -4.81 3.82
CA GLY A 71 14.79 -3.55 4.33
C GLY A 71 15.50 -2.71 3.29
N ALA A 72 15.38 -3.06 2.02
CA ALA A 72 15.97 -2.28 0.94
C ALA A 72 15.18 -0.98 0.77
N LYS A 73 15.87 0.05 0.29
CA LYS A 73 15.25 1.36 0.12
C LYS A 73 14.30 1.38 -1.08
N VAL A 74 13.12 1.95 -0.86
CA VAL A 74 12.13 2.18 -1.91
C VAL A 74 11.94 3.68 -2.04
N PHE A 75 11.98 4.20 -3.27
CA PHE A 75 11.77 5.62 -3.53
C PHE A 75 10.33 5.89 -3.92
N ASP A 76 9.86 7.11 -3.63
CA ASP A 76 8.49 7.50 -3.97
C ASP A 76 8.23 7.40 -5.46
N SER A 77 9.19 7.81 -6.29
CA SER A 77 9.05 7.71 -7.74
C SER A 77 8.91 6.27 -8.21
N GLU A 78 9.64 5.37 -7.57
CA GLU A 78 9.56 3.94 -7.87
C GLU A 78 8.19 3.39 -7.50
N LEU A 79 7.69 3.73 -6.34
CA LEU A 79 6.38 3.29 -5.88
C LEU A 79 5.27 3.83 -6.78
N LYS A 80 5.33 5.10 -7.08
CA LYS A 80 4.35 5.75 -7.95
C LYS A 80 4.31 5.09 -9.33
N SER A 81 5.48 4.83 -9.91
CA SER A 81 5.59 4.20 -11.20
C SER A 81 5.05 2.77 -11.17
N ALA A 82 5.39 2.02 -10.12
CA ALA A 82 4.94 0.65 -9.97
C ALA A 82 3.42 0.56 -9.87
N LEU A 83 2.81 1.47 -9.12
CA LEU A 83 1.35 1.50 -8.98
C LEU A 83 0.67 1.84 -10.30
N ARG A 84 1.25 2.74 -11.08
CA ARG A 84 0.69 3.06 -12.40
C ARG A 84 0.77 1.89 -13.36
N THR A 85 1.91 1.21 -13.36
CA THR A 85 2.15 0.09 -14.27
C THR A 85 1.29 -1.12 -13.92
N SER A 86 1.05 -1.33 -12.65
CA SER A 86 0.26 -2.47 -12.18
C SER A 86 -1.23 -2.19 -12.16
N LYS A 87 -1.64 -1.13 -12.80
CA LYS A 87 -3.05 -0.74 -12.83
C LYS A 87 -3.88 -1.85 -13.43
N ILE A 88 -4.58 -2.54 -12.58
CA ILE A 88 -5.45 -3.65 -12.97
C ILE A 88 -6.85 -3.07 -13.09
N ILE A 89 -7.31 -2.92 -14.28
CA ILE A 89 -8.66 -2.43 -14.50
C ILE A 89 -9.35 -3.35 -15.45
#